data_f983c0ab4b89dd79afdae5fe37fb0cc1
#
_entry.id   f983c0ab4b89dd79afdae5fe37fb0cc1
#
_cell.length_a   1.000
_cell.length_b   1.000
_cell.length_c   1.000
_cell.angle_alpha   90.00
_cell.angle_beta   90.00
_cell.angle_gamma   90.00
#
_symmetry.space_group_name_H-M   'P 1'
#
loop_
_entity.id
_entity.type
_entity.pdbx_description
1 polymer ?
#
loop_
_entity_poly.entity_id
_entity_poly.type
_entity_poly.pdbx_seq_one_letter_code
_entity_poly.pdbx_strand_id
1 'polypeptide(L)'
;MDNRKVILDIHNFSIAFEQYENGFKKTSLPTIRELDVTIHEGEMVAVVGSSGSGKSLLAHGILGIQPYNATLGGEIYYDGEILTEEKKAALRGNEIVLVPQSVAFLDPLMKIGPQIRKGKKDQASKKKLDGIFKSFHLKEEVQDLYPFEMSGGMNRRVLVSTAMMGNPRLVIADEPTPGLHMDMVRRVMSHFREMADNGAGVLLITHDLEQALEVADRVVVFYAGTTVEDAAVKDFEKEETLRHPYSKALWRALPQNGFQFIGGTQPYVKELPEGCPFGPRCEKCTAECKNAIPYREVRDGRVRCIHAV
;
A
#
# COMPACT_ATOMS: atom_id res chain seq x y z
N MET A 1 -16.31 17.46 4.48
CA MET A 1 -16.44 16.32 3.55
C MET A 1 -15.57 16.60 2.34
N ASP A 2 -14.72 15.67 1.97
CA ASP A 2 -13.91 15.79 0.73
C ASP A 2 -14.87 15.77 -0.47
N ASN A 3 -14.79 16.80 -1.30
CA ASN A 3 -15.69 16.94 -2.46
C ASN A 3 -15.09 16.32 -3.73
N ARG A 4 -13.91 15.70 -3.62
CA ARG A 4 -13.21 15.02 -4.72
C ARG A 4 -13.93 13.70 -5.07
N LYS A 5 -13.86 13.31 -6.32
CA LYS A 5 -14.45 12.06 -6.79
C LYS A 5 -13.71 10.86 -6.20
N VAL A 6 -14.44 9.87 -5.70
CA VAL A 6 -13.86 8.58 -5.27
C VAL A 6 -13.41 7.80 -6.50
N ILE A 7 -12.14 7.40 -6.54
CA ILE A 7 -11.57 6.56 -7.60
C ILE A 7 -11.45 5.09 -7.21
N LEU A 8 -11.13 4.82 -5.96
CA LEU A 8 -11.07 3.46 -5.40
C LEU A 8 -11.79 3.44 -4.07
N ASP A 9 -12.70 2.48 -3.89
CA ASP A 9 -13.40 2.28 -2.63
C ASP A 9 -13.42 0.79 -2.28
N ILE A 10 -12.91 0.44 -1.12
CA ILE A 10 -12.71 -0.94 -0.66
C ILE A 10 -13.43 -1.12 0.66
N HIS A 11 -14.32 -2.11 0.70
CA HIS A 11 -15.13 -2.41 1.87
C HIS A 11 -14.94 -3.85 2.33
N ASN A 12 -14.58 -4.01 3.59
CA ASN A 12 -14.43 -5.31 4.27
C ASN A 12 -13.58 -6.31 3.46
N PHE A 13 -12.55 -5.81 2.78
CA PHE A 13 -11.70 -6.66 1.96
C PHE A 13 -10.98 -7.69 2.81
N SER A 14 -11.05 -8.94 2.38
CA SER A 14 -10.42 -10.06 3.06
C SER A 14 -9.68 -10.96 2.08
N ILE A 15 -8.59 -11.57 2.57
CA ILE A 15 -7.86 -12.62 1.85
C ILE A 15 -7.57 -13.77 2.80
N ALA A 16 -7.91 -14.97 2.37
CA ALA A 16 -7.56 -16.21 3.04
C ALA A 16 -6.83 -17.15 2.09
N PHE A 17 -5.84 -17.90 2.59
CA PHE A 17 -5.10 -18.88 1.81
C PHE A 17 -5.50 -20.31 2.21
N GLU A 18 -5.82 -21.13 1.23
CA GLU A 18 -5.95 -22.56 1.44
C GLU A 18 -4.57 -23.20 1.62
N GLN A 19 -4.39 -23.93 2.72
CA GLN A 19 -3.18 -24.66 3.05
C GLN A 19 -3.51 -26.10 3.41
N TYR A 20 -2.56 -27.02 3.18
CA TYR A 20 -2.68 -28.39 3.65
C TYR A 20 -1.88 -28.55 4.95
N GLU A 21 -2.55 -29.04 5.99
CA GLU A 21 -1.95 -29.41 7.28
C GLU A 21 -2.04 -30.92 7.48
N ASN A 22 -1.00 -31.50 8.09
CA ASN A 22 -0.97 -32.93 8.43
C ASN A 22 -1.40 -33.89 7.28
N GLY A 23 -0.84 -33.66 6.08
CA GLY A 23 -1.12 -34.44 4.88
C GLY A 23 -2.21 -33.83 4.02
N PHE A 24 -3.47 -34.26 4.14
CA PHE A 24 -4.55 -33.87 3.22
C PHE A 24 -5.62 -32.95 3.84
N LYS A 25 -5.47 -32.58 5.10
CA LYS A 25 -6.46 -31.69 5.73
C LYS A 25 -6.27 -30.26 5.22
N LYS A 26 -7.26 -29.77 4.48
CA LYS A 26 -7.30 -28.36 4.07
C LYS A 26 -7.67 -27.47 5.25
N THR A 27 -6.92 -26.39 5.46
CA THR A 27 -7.22 -25.32 6.41
C THR A 27 -7.17 -23.98 5.69
N SER A 28 -8.01 -23.05 6.12
CA SER A 28 -8.01 -21.67 5.63
C SER A 28 -7.23 -20.79 6.60
N LEU A 29 -6.29 -20.00 6.07
CA LEU A 29 -5.49 -19.03 6.81
C LEU A 29 -5.92 -17.60 6.42
N PRO A 30 -6.77 -16.93 7.23
CA PRO A 30 -7.24 -15.57 6.95
C PRO A 30 -6.13 -14.55 7.21
N THR A 31 -5.45 -14.08 6.18
CA THR A 31 -4.33 -13.15 6.28
C THR A 31 -4.78 -11.69 6.35
N ILE A 32 -5.81 -11.31 5.59
CA ILE A 32 -6.54 -10.04 5.72
C ILE A 32 -7.96 -10.39 6.12
N ARG A 33 -8.48 -9.72 7.15
CA ARG A 33 -9.84 -9.98 7.68
C ARG A 33 -10.82 -8.90 7.28
N GLU A 34 -10.45 -7.65 7.51
CA GLU A 34 -11.32 -6.48 7.34
C GLU A 34 -10.45 -5.28 6.98
N LEU A 35 -10.25 -5.07 5.70
CA LEU A 35 -9.53 -3.91 5.21
C LEU A 35 -10.50 -2.98 4.50
N ASP A 36 -10.54 -1.74 4.97
CA ASP A 36 -11.32 -0.66 4.39
C ASP A 36 -10.37 0.46 4.00
N VAL A 37 -10.45 0.92 2.75
CA VAL A 37 -9.70 2.07 2.27
C VAL A 37 -10.46 2.75 1.13
N THR A 38 -10.55 4.08 1.19
CA THR A 38 -11.13 4.91 0.13
C THR A 38 -10.07 5.85 -0.38
N ILE A 39 -9.97 6.03 -1.70
CA ILE A 39 -9.01 6.95 -2.37
C ILE A 39 -9.78 7.84 -3.33
N HIS A 40 -9.53 9.14 -3.26
CA HIS A 40 -10.12 10.12 -4.16
C HIS A 40 -9.16 10.50 -5.29
N GLU A 41 -9.69 11.10 -6.36
CA GLU A 41 -8.88 11.71 -7.41
C GLU A 41 -7.99 12.82 -6.80
N GLY A 42 -6.72 12.83 -7.15
CA GLY A 42 -5.76 13.80 -6.58
C GLY A 42 -5.36 13.55 -5.13
N GLU A 43 -5.67 12.38 -4.59
CA GLU A 43 -5.34 12.02 -3.21
C GLU A 43 -4.20 11.01 -3.15
N MET A 44 -3.32 11.18 -2.18
CA MET A 44 -2.31 10.20 -1.82
C MET A 44 -2.63 9.62 -0.44
N VAL A 45 -3.01 8.34 -0.39
CA VAL A 45 -3.33 7.60 0.83
C VAL A 45 -2.22 6.61 1.12
N ALA A 46 -1.65 6.67 2.32
CA ALA A 46 -0.65 5.71 2.77
C ALA A 46 -1.28 4.61 3.63
N VAL A 47 -1.08 3.35 3.29
CA VAL A 47 -1.41 2.19 4.14
C VAL A 47 -0.15 1.79 4.91
N VAL A 48 -0.18 2.04 6.22
CA VAL A 48 0.97 1.84 7.11
C VAL A 48 0.70 0.74 8.12
N GLY A 49 1.69 -0.11 8.38
CA GLY A 49 1.60 -1.18 9.37
C GLY A 49 2.86 -2.03 9.40
N SER A 50 2.96 -2.93 10.37
CA SER A 50 4.13 -3.81 10.52
C SER A 50 4.38 -4.69 9.29
N SER A 51 5.65 -5.07 9.08
CA SER A 51 6.00 -6.04 8.04
C SER A 51 5.26 -7.37 8.29
N GLY A 52 4.85 -8.05 7.22
CA GLY A 52 4.10 -9.31 7.31
C GLY A 52 2.61 -9.16 7.70
N SER A 53 2.08 -7.95 7.84
CA SER A 53 0.65 -7.73 8.13
C SER A 53 -0.29 -7.97 6.95
N GLY A 54 0.22 -8.26 5.74
CA GLY A 54 -0.58 -8.54 4.55
C GLY A 54 -0.79 -7.36 3.59
N LYS A 55 -0.14 -6.22 3.81
CA LYS A 55 -0.35 -4.99 2.99
C LYS A 55 -0.17 -5.18 1.49
N SER A 56 0.88 -5.90 1.06
CA SER A 56 1.11 -6.20 -0.38
C SER A 56 0.00 -7.03 -1.00
N LEU A 57 -0.70 -7.85 -0.21
CA LEU A 57 -1.83 -8.63 -0.70
C LEU A 57 -3.02 -7.74 -1.10
N LEU A 58 -3.14 -6.55 -0.50
CA LEU A 58 -4.12 -5.56 -0.96
C LEU A 58 -3.86 -5.17 -2.42
N ALA A 59 -2.61 -4.82 -2.75
CA ALA A 59 -2.22 -4.49 -4.12
C ALA A 59 -2.52 -5.65 -5.09
N HIS A 60 -2.22 -6.87 -4.69
CA HIS A 60 -2.50 -8.06 -5.50
C HIS A 60 -4.00 -8.30 -5.68
N GLY A 61 -4.81 -8.09 -4.65
CA GLY A 61 -6.27 -8.22 -4.72
C GLY A 61 -6.93 -7.19 -5.64
N ILE A 62 -6.50 -5.91 -5.57
CA ILE A 62 -6.98 -4.85 -6.47
C ILE A 62 -6.65 -5.18 -7.92
N LEU A 63 -5.48 -5.75 -8.17
CA LEU A 63 -5.01 -6.06 -9.52
C LEU A 63 -5.42 -7.44 -10.04
N GLY A 64 -6.01 -8.31 -9.21
CA GLY A 64 -6.34 -9.68 -9.59
C GLY A 64 -5.10 -10.53 -9.94
N ILE A 65 -4.00 -10.37 -9.17
CA ILE A 65 -2.73 -11.12 -9.34
C ILE A 65 -2.36 -11.93 -8.10
N GLN A 66 -3.33 -12.19 -7.23
CA GLN A 66 -3.14 -13.02 -6.04
C GLN A 66 -2.84 -14.49 -6.44
N PRO A 67 -2.15 -15.26 -5.58
CA PRO A 67 -1.92 -16.68 -5.79
C PRO A 67 -3.23 -17.47 -5.96
N TYR A 68 -3.18 -18.56 -6.74
CA TYR A 68 -4.35 -19.38 -7.08
C TYR A 68 -5.06 -20.01 -5.87
N ASN A 69 -4.36 -20.18 -4.73
CA ASN A 69 -4.91 -20.71 -3.49
C ASN A 69 -5.45 -19.63 -2.56
N ALA A 70 -5.56 -18.37 -3.03
CA ALA A 70 -6.14 -17.28 -2.30
C ALA A 70 -7.64 -17.16 -2.59
N THR A 71 -8.43 -17.01 -1.55
CA THR A 71 -9.86 -16.65 -1.62
C THR A 71 -10.02 -15.21 -1.19
N LEU A 72 -10.71 -14.42 -2.00
CA LEU A 72 -11.02 -13.02 -1.72
C LEU A 72 -12.44 -12.89 -1.20
N GLY A 73 -12.65 -11.92 -0.30
CA GLY A 73 -13.97 -11.49 0.17
C GLY A 73 -14.03 -9.96 0.26
N GLY A 74 -15.23 -9.44 0.51
CA GLY A 74 -15.50 -8.01 0.48
C GLY A 74 -15.70 -7.46 -0.93
N GLU A 75 -15.75 -6.15 -1.05
CA GLU A 75 -16.07 -5.46 -2.30
C GLU A 75 -15.01 -4.41 -2.64
N ILE A 76 -14.66 -4.35 -3.90
CA ILE A 76 -13.74 -3.32 -4.44
C ILE A 76 -14.49 -2.60 -5.55
N TYR A 77 -14.59 -1.28 -5.44
CA TYR A 77 -15.17 -0.41 -6.44
C TYR A 77 -14.07 0.45 -7.07
N TYR A 78 -14.09 0.59 -8.37
CA TYR A 78 -13.24 1.50 -9.11
C TYR A 78 -14.11 2.42 -9.95
N ASP A 79 -13.92 3.73 -9.78
CA ASP A 79 -14.73 4.76 -10.45
C ASP A 79 -16.25 4.58 -10.26
N GLY A 80 -16.66 4.12 -9.07
CA GLY A 80 -18.06 3.86 -8.69
C GLY A 80 -18.64 2.53 -9.18
N GLU A 81 -17.87 1.70 -9.90
CA GLU A 81 -18.29 0.41 -10.40
C GLU A 81 -17.53 -0.74 -9.75
N ILE A 82 -18.21 -1.88 -9.53
CA ILE A 82 -17.57 -3.07 -8.95
C ILE A 82 -16.41 -3.55 -9.82
N LEU A 83 -15.27 -3.79 -9.21
CA LEU A 83 -14.03 -4.18 -9.90
C LEU A 83 -13.99 -5.70 -10.08
N THR A 84 -14.64 -6.20 -11.15
CA THR A 84 -14.64 -7.63 -11.51
C THR A 84 -13.27 -8.09 -12.02
N GLU A 85 -13.03 -9.41 -12.09
CA GLU A 85 -11.76 -9.95 -12.59
C GLU A 85 -11.47 -9.53 -14.04
N GLU A 86 -12.51 -9.42 -14.90
CA GLU A 86 -12.39 -8.94 -16.28
C GLU A 86 -11.95 -7.47 -16.31
N LYS A 87 -12.55 -6.62 -15.46
CA LYS A 87 -12.17 -5.20 -15.35
C LYS A 87 -10.74 -5.06 -14.81
N LYS A 88 -10.37 -5.83 -13.77
CA LYS A 88 -8.98 -5.85 -13.26
C LYS A 88 -7.99 -6.15 -14.38
N ALA A 89 -8.27 -7.16 -15.21
CA ALA A 89 -7.40 -7.54 -16.32
C ALA A 89 -7.30 -6.43 -17.39
N ALA A 90 -8.40 -5.75 -17.70
CA ALA A 90 -8.44 -4.68 -18.71
C ALA A 90 -7.74 -3.38 -18.24
N LEU A 91 -7.87 -3.03 -16.96
CA LEU A 91 -7.34 -1.79 -16.40
C LEU A 91 -5.87 -1.89 -15.98
N ARG A 92 -5.41 -3.12 -15.68
CA ARG A 92 -4.05 -3.40 -15.21
C ARG A 92 -2.99 -2.92 -16.18
N GLY A 93 -2.04 -2.17 -15.64
CA GLY A 93 -0.90 -1.64 -16.40
C GLY A 93 -1.24 -0.44 -17.31
N ASN A 94 -2.48 0.01 -17.35
CA ASN A 94 -2.94 1.20 -18.10
C ASN A 94 -3.51 2.25 -17.15
N GLU A 95 -4.74 2.06 -16.67
CA GLU A 95 -5.39 2.96 -15.72
C GLU A 95 -4.97 2.69 -14.28
N ILE A 96 -4.76 1.41 -13.92
CA ILE A 96 -4.25 0.99 -12.61
C ILE A 96 -2.84 0.44 -12.79
N VAL A 97 -1.85 1.11 -12.20
CA VAL A 97 -0.43 0.75 -12.34
C VAL A 97 0.15 0.39 -10.98
N LEU A 98 0.90 -0.71 -10.94
CA LEU A 98 1.65 -1.16 -9.78
C LEU A 98 3.14 -0.80 -9.90
N VAL A 99 3.70 -0.24 -8.85
CA VAL A 99 5.13 -0.25 -8.57
C VAL A 99 5.35 -1.32 -7.49
N PRO A 100 5.81 -2.52 -7.87
CA PRO A 100 5.87 -3.65 -6.95
C PRO A 100 7.08 -3.58 -6.01
N GLN A 101 6.98 -4.27 -4.87
CA GLN A 101 8.08 -4.42 -3.93
C GLN A 101 9.26 -5.21 -4.53
N SER A 102 8.98 -6.24 -5.32
CA SER A 102 10.01 -7.13 -5.85
C SER A 102 10.47 -6.74 -7.25
N VAL A 103 11.80 -6.74 -7.46
CA VAL A 103 12.41 -6.57 -8.79
C VAL A 103 12.15 -7.76 -9.72
N ALA A 104 11.68 -8.89 -9.19
CA ALA A 104 11.30 -10.07 -9.98
C ALA A 104 10.09 -9.81 -10.91
N PHE A 105 9.41 -8.68 -10.79
CA PHE A 105 8.39 -8.24 -11.75
C PHE A 105 8.98 -7.73 -13.08
N LEU A 106 10.29 -7.48 -13.16
CA LEU A 106 10.96 -7.21 -14.43
C LEU A 106 11.23 -8.56 -15.16
N ASP A 107 10.92 -8.60 -16.44
CA ASP A 107 11.23 -9.76 -17.28
C ASP A 107 12.77 -9.88 -17.43
N PRO A 108 13.40 -10.94 -16.91
CA PRO A 108 14.85 -11.09 -16.96
C PRO A 108 15.41 -11.30 -18.38
N LEU A 109 14.57 -11.68 -19.34
CA LEU A 109 14.94 -11.96 -20.72
C LEU A 109 14.70 -10.78 -21.66
N MET A 110 14.15 -9.67 -21.16
CA MET A 110 13.88 -8.48 -21.94
C MET A 110 14.71 -7.29 -21.48
N LYS A 111 15.25 -6.52 -22.41
CA LYS A 111 15.96 -5.28 -22.11
C LYS A 111 15.04 -4.24 -21.46
N ILE A 112 15.59 -3.40 -20.62
CA ILE A 112 14.85 -2.42 -19.80
C ILE A 112 14.04 -1.42 -20.64
N GLY A 113 14.63 -0.82 -21.65
CA GLY A 113 13.95 0.17 -22.47
C GLY A 113 12.66 -0.33 -23.10
N PRO A 114 12.66 -1.46 -23.82
CA PRO A 114 11.45 -2.11 -24.33
C PRO A 114 10.40 -2.44 -23.26
N GLN A 115 10.82 -2.90 -22.09
CA GLN A 115 9.88 -3.22 -20.99
C GLN A 115 9.15 -1.97 -20.52
N ILE A 116 9.87 -0.91 -20.18
CA ILE A 116 9.28 0.33 -19.64
C ILE A 116 8.38 0.98 -20.68
N ARG A 117 8.78 0.99 -21.96
CA ARG A 117 7.99 1.55 -23.05
C ARG A 117 6.84 0.64 -23.50
N LYS A 118 6.65 -0.51 -22.87
CA LYS A 118 5.63 -1.51 -23.26
C LYS A 118 5.66 -1.83 -24.76
N GLY A 119 6.86 -2.01 -25.30
CA GLY A 119 7.12 -2.31 -26.70
C GLY A 119 6.95 -1.14 -27.67
N LYS A 120 6.53 0.04 -27.24
CA LYS A 120 6.41 1.24 -28.09
C LYS A 120 7.78 1.66 -28.62
N LYS A 121 7.87 1.92 -29.94
CA LYS A 121 9.13 2.25 -30.63
C LYS A 121 9.18 3.69 -31.14
N ASP A 122 8.10 4.46 -30.97
CA ASP A 122 7.99 5.83 -31.42
C ASP A 122 8.95 6.77 -30.66
N GLN A 123 9.29 7.89 -31.32
CA GLN A 123 10.28 8.85 -30.83
C GLN A 123 9.79 9.57 -29.54
N ALA A 124 8.46 9.77 -29.42
CA ALA A 124 7.90 10.44 -28.23
C ALA A 124 8.07 9.56 -26.97
N SER A 125 7.80 8.25 -27.09
CA SER A 125 8.02 7.30 -25.98
C SER A 125 9.49 7.18 -25.60
N LYS A 126 10.42 7.24 -26.55
CA LYS A 126 11.86 7.25 -26.26
C LYS A 126 12.24 8.52 -25.50
N LYS A 127 11.88 9.70 -26.01
CA LYS A 127 12.17 10.99 -25.36
C LYS A 127 11.56 11.08 -23.96
N LYS A 128 10.34 10.53 -23.75
CA LYS A 128 9.72 10.49 -22.42
C LYS A 128 10.56 9.63 -21.47
N LEU A 129 11.00 8.43 -21.92
CA LEU A 129 11.84 7.55 -21.10
C LEU A 129 13.18 8.21 -20.74
N ASP A 130 13.84 8.89 -21.69
CA ASP A 130 15.09 9.61 -21.44
C ASP A 130 14.92 10.67 -20.36
N GLY A 131 13.80 11.41 -20.39
CA GLY A 131 13.44 12.38 -19.36
C GLY A 131 13.27 11.74 -17.98
N ILE A 132 12.55 10.62 -17.92
CA ILE A 132 12.34 9.84 -16.68
C ILE A 132 13.69 9.30 -16.15
N PHE A 133 14.54 8.74 -17.01
CA PHE A 133 15.84 8.23 -16.60
C PHE A 133 16.73 9.33 -16.04
N LYS A 134 16.74 10.48 -16.68
CA LYS A 134 17.46 11.67 -16.19
C LYS A 134 16.96 12.10 -14.80
N SER A 135 15.65 12.09 -14.55
CA SER A 135 15.09 12.43 -13.24
C SER A 135 15.49 11.44 -12.14
N PHE A 136 15.73 10.17 -12.48
CA PHE A 136 16.18 9.13 -11.55
C PHE A 136 17.70 8.90 -11.56
N HIS A 137 18.48 9.78 -12.17
CA HIS A 137 19.93 9.63 -12.33
C HIS A 137 20.34 8.26 -12.91
N LEU A 138 19.53 7.77 -13.86
CA LEU A 138 19.87 6.61 -14.68
C LEU A 138 20.48 7.11 -15.99
N LYS A 139 21.57 6.46 -16.42
CA LYS A 139 22.18 6.76 -17.71
C LYS A 139 21.34 6.18 -18.85
N GLU A 140 21.46 6.75 -20.05
CA GLU A 140 20.70 6.30 -21.23
C GLU A 140 21.00 4.84 -21.58
N GLU A 141 22.25 4.40 -21.41
CA GLU A 141 22.70 3.04 -21.71
C GLU A 141 21.93 1.96 -20.88
N VAL A 142 21.33 2.34 -19.75
CA VAL A 142 20.51 1.44 -18.92
C VAL A 142 19.33 0.86 -19.71
N GLN A 143 18.85 1.55 -20.76
CA GLN A 143 17.77 1.06 -21.61
C GLN A 143 18.15 -0.24 -22.34
N ASP A 144 19.45 -0.46 -22.58
CA ASP A 144 19.99 -1.62 -23.30
C ASP A 144 20.43 -2.77 -22.40
N LEU A 145 20.40 -2.57 -21.08
CA LEU A 145 20.72 -3.59 -20.10
C LEU A 145 19.53 -4.52 -19.83
N TYR A 146 19.85 -5.73 -19.36
CA TYR A 146 18.92 -6.67 -18.77
C TYR A 146 18.82 -6.45 -17.25
N PRO A 147 17.73 -6.87 -16.58
CA PRO A 147 17.58 -6.71 -15.12
C PRO A 147 18.74 -7.25 -14.28
N PHE A 148 19.31 -8.37 -14.66
CA PHE A 148 20.43 -9.01 -13.95
C PHE A 148 21.79 -8.28 -14.09
N GLU A 149 21.92 -7.36 -15.06
CA GLU A 149 23.13 -6.54 -15.25
C GLU A 149 23.11 -5.27 -14.37
N MET A 150 22.02 -5.02 -13.64
CA MET A 150 21.83 -3.81 -12.87
C MET A 150 21.99 -4.05 -11.36
N SER A 151 22.40 -3.01 -10.63
CA SER A 151 22.36 -3.03 -9.16
C SER A 151 20.91 -3.01 -8.64
N GLY A 152 20.70 -3.45 -7.38
CA GLY A 152 19.38 -3.42 -6.75
C GLY A 152 18.74 -2.03 -6.76
N GLY A 153 19.53 -0.98 -6.48
CA GLY A 153 19.04 0.40 -6.52
C GLY A 153 18.71 0.89 -7.94
N MET A 154 19.39 0.40 -8.99
CA MET A 154 19.03 0.69 -10.38
C MET A 154 17.71 -0.01 -10.74
N ASN A 155 17.57 -1.29 -10.41
CA ASN A 155 16.35 -2.05 -10.62
C ASN A 155 15.13 -1.39 -9.97
N ARG A 156 15.28 -0.89 -8.73
CA ARG A 156 14.23 -0.18 -8.02
C ARG A 156 13.80 1.09 -8.76
N ARG A 157 14.75 1.92 -9.19
CA ARG A 157 14.47 3.15 -9.95
C ARG A 157 13.80 2.85 -11.30
N VAL A 158 14.19 1.76 -11.95
CA VAL A 158 13.56 1.26 -13.17
C VAL A 158 12.11 0.86 -12.92
N LEU A 159 11.81 0.13 -11.83
CA LEU A 159 10.43 -0.22 -11.47
C LEU A 159 9.55 1.01 -11.27
N VAL A 160 10.03 2.01 -10.54
CA VAL A 160 9.30 3.29 -10.38
C VAL A 160 9.08 3.96 -11.75
N SER A 161 10.09 3.94 -12.63
CA SER A 161 10.01 4.50 -13.98
C SER A 161 8.88 3.89 -14.82
N THR A 162 8.48 2.63 -14.56
CA THR A 162 7.38 1.99 -15.31
C THR A 162 6.04 2.68 -15.10
N ALA A 163 5.76 3.17 -13.89
CA ALA A 163 4.54 3.88 -13.56
C ALA A 163 4.44 5.25 -14.26
N MET A 164 5.59 5.90 -14.49
CA MET A 164 5.65 7.24 -15.06
C MET A 164 5.50 7.28 -16.58
N MET A 165 5.61 6.13 -17.25
CA MET A 165 5.45 6.08 -18.72
C MET A 165 4.02 6.30 -19.20
N GLY A 166 3.03 5.98 -18.38
CA GLY A 166 1.61 6.21 -18.65
C GLY A 166 1.10 7.53 -18.05
N ASN A 167 -0.21 7.66 -18.04
CA ASN A 167 -0.98 8.62 -17.25
C ASN A 167 -2.03 7.82 -16.49
N PRO A 168 -1.63 7.02 -15.50
CA PRO A 168 -2.57 6.19 -14.77
C PRO A 168 -3.52 7.07 -13.93
N ARG A 169 -4.74 6.60 -13.74
CA ARG A 169 -5.69 7.21 -12.81
C ARG A 169 -5.49 6.72 -11.38
N LEU A 170 -4.95 5.51 -11.23
CA LEU A 170 -4.61 4.94 -9.91
C LEU A 170 -3.19 4.36 -9.95
N VAL A 171 -2.36 4.80 -9.03
CA VAL A 171 -1.01 4.25 -8.80
C VAL A 171 -0.98 3.53 -7.48
N ILE A 172 -0.53 2.29 -7.49
CA ILE A 172 -0.29 1.49 -6.28
C ILE A 172 1.22 1.34 -6.14
N ALA A 173 1.81 1.94 -5.11
CA ALA A 173 3.24 1.86 -4.81
C ALA A 173 3.45 0.96 -3.58
N ASP A 174 3.91 -0.27 -3.81
CA ASP A 174 4.13 -1.25 -2.75
C ASP A 174 5.61 -1.24 -2.37
N GLU A 175 5.93 -0.68 -1.19
CA GLU A 175 7.27 -0.54 -0.64
C GLU A 175 8.28 -0.01 -1.70
N PRO A 176 8.06 1.19 -2.26
CA PRO A 176 8.83 1.63 -3.44
C PRO A 176 10.26 2.06 -3.12
N THR A 177 10.64 2.25 -1.85
CA THR A 177 11.88 2.90 -1.43
C THR A 177 12.99 2.03 -0.84
N PRO A 178 12.78 0.77 -0.38
CA PRO A 178 13.84 -0.02 0.23
C PRO A 178 15.09 -0.11 -0.65
N GLY A 179 16.26 0.08 -0.05
CA GLY A 179 17.55 0.02 -0.75
C GLY A 179 17.93 1.27 -1.56
N LEU A 180 17.15 2.35 -1.45
CA LEU A 180 17.50 3.65 -2.02
C LEU A 180 18.15 4.58 -0.96
N HIS A 181 19.07 5.42 -1.40
CA HIS A 181 19.60 6.53 -0.57
C HIS A 181 18.52 7.60 -0.36
N MET A 182 18.58 8.34 0.76
CA MET A 182 17.56 9.31 1.18
C MET A 182 17.19 10.34 0.11
N ASP A 183 18.16 10.87 -0.63
CA ASP A 183 17.88 11.83 -1.72
C ASP A 183 17.03 11.21 -2.83
N MET A 184 17.25 9.91 -3.11
CA MET A 184 16.46 9.18 -4.09
C MET A 184 15.07 8.81 -3.54
N VAL A 185 14.98 8.50 -2.25
CA VAL A 185 13.69 8.29 -1.56
C VAL A 185 12.80 9.51 -1.72
N ARG A 186 13.32 10.71 -1.35
CA ARG A 186 12.58 11.97 -1.50
C ARG A 186 12.16 12.22 -2.94
N ARG A 187 13.01 11.93 -3.92
CA ARG A 187 12.71 12.10 -5.33
C ARG A 187 11.60 11.13 -5.80
N VAL A 188 11.65 9.87 -5.41
CA VAL A 188 10.60 8.89 -5.71
C VAL A 188 9.27 9.34 -5.11
N MET A 189 9.28 9.76 -3.85
CA MET A 189 8.07 10.22 -3.16
C MET A 189 7.50 11.49 -3.79
N SER A 190 8.36 12.46 -4.17
CA SER A 190 7.88 13.67 -4.86
C SER A 190 7.22 13.36 -6.19
N HIS A 191 7.71 12.38 -6.95
CA HIS A 191 7.06 11.97 -8.20
C HIS A 191 5.67 11.34 -7.96
N PHE A 192 5.49 10.53 -6.92
CA PHE A 192 4.15 10.04 -6.57
C PHE A 192 3.23 11.19 -6.13
N ARG A 193 3.75 12.17 -5.38
CA ARG A 193 3.00 13.37 -5.03
C ARG A 193 2.59 14.17 -6.27
N GLU A 194 3.53 14.40 -7.20
CA GLU A 194 3.25 15.06 -8.48
C GLU A 194 2.15 14.33 -9.28
N MET A 195 2.15 12.99 -9.27
CA MET A 195 1.10 12.21 -9.94
C MET A 195 -0.27 12.44 -9.28
N ALA A 196 -0.32 12.50 -7.95
CA ALA A 196 -1.54 12.82 -7.24
C ALA A 196 -1.98 14.27 -7.52
N ASP A 197 -1.08 15.24 -7.45
CA ASP A 197 -1.38 16.65 -7.75
C ASP A 197 -1.89 16.86 -9.18
N ASN A 198 -1.54 15.97 -10.11
CA ASN A 198 -2.06 15.91 -11.48
C ASN A 198 -3.35 15.09 -11.62
N GLY A 199 -4.00 14.71 -10.53
CA GLY A 199 -5.32 14.09 -10.50
C GLY A 199 -5.36 12.57 -10.34
N ALA A 200 -4.22 11.87 -10.31
CA ALA A 200 -4.22 10.44 -10.03
C ALA A 200 -4.53 10.15 -8.55
N GLY A 201 -5.23 9.06 -8.26
CA GLY A 201 -5.23 8.48 -6.91
C GLY A 201 -3.91 7.72 -6.68
N VAL A 202 -3.29 7.87 -5.51
CA VAL A 202 -2.06 7.16 -5.16
C VAL A 202 -2.26 6.37 -3.88
N LEU A 203 -2.09 5.06 -3.96
CA LEU A 203 -2.03 4.15 -2.81
C LEU A 203 -0.56 3.84 -2.51
N LEU A 204 -0.03 4.42 -1.45
CA LEU A 204 1.31 4.12 -0.95
C LEU A 204 1.24 3.05 0.13
N ILE A 205 1.80 1.89 -0.10
CA ILE A 205 1.94 0.83 0.90
C ILE A 205 3.37 0.91 1.45
N THR A 206 3.50 1.12 2.77
CA THR A 206 4.82 1.20 3.40
C THR A 206 4.76 0.79 4.89
N HIS A 207 5.89 0.43 5.46
CA HIS A 207 6.05 0.28 6.90
C HIS A 207 6.68 1.52 7.55
N ASP A 208 7.12 2.48 6.76
CA ASP A 208 7.76 3.72 7.21
C ASP A 208 6.72 4.84 7.37
N LEU A 209 6.27 5.04 8.62
CA LEU A 209 5.30 6.07 8.95
C LEU A 209 5.86 7.48 8.70
N GLU A 210 7.15 7.73 8.97
CA GLU A 210 7.76 9.04 8.78
C GLU A 210 7.71 9.47 7.31
N GLN A 211 8.12 8.58 6.40
CA GLN A 211 8.01 8.84 4.96
C GLN A 211 6.56 9.04 4.50
N ALA A 212 5.63 8.26 5.07
CA ALA A 212 4.21 8.39 4.73
C ALA A 212 3.68 9.78 5.13
N LEU A 213 4.00 10.27 6.32
CA LEU A 213 3.56 11.57 6.84
C LEU A 213 4.12 12.77 6.05
N GLU A 214 5.27 12.62 5.38
CA GLU A 214 5.86 13.69 4.55
C GLU A 214 5.08 13.93 3.24
N VAL A 215 4.36 12.94 2.71
CA VAL A 215 3.83 13.02 1.33
C VAL A 215 2.34 12.69 1.19
N ALA A 216 1.76 11.93 2.12
CA ALA A 216 0.36 11.53 2.03
C ALA A 216 -0.60 12.62 2.53
N ASP A 217 -1.85 12.54 2.07
CA ASP A 217 -2.96 13.34 2.60
C ASP A 217 -3.61 12.65 3.80
N ARG A 218 -3.70 11.31 3.75
CA ARG A 218 -4.27 10.46 4.79
C ARG A 218 -3.42 9.21 5.01
N VAL A 219 -3.52 8.69 6.23
CA VAL A 219 -2.86 7.45 6.64
C VAL A 219 -3.89 6.45 7.13
N VAL A 220 -3.92 5.30 6.49
CA VAL A 220 -4.69 4.13 6.92
C VAL A 220 -3.76 3.21 7.70
N VAL A 221 -4.01 3.11 9.00
CA VAL A 221 -3.21 2.28 9.90
C VAL A 221 -3.75 0.85 9.88
N PHE A 222 -2.88 -0.08 9.51
CA PHE A 222 -3.19 -1.49 9.33
C PHE A 222 -2.45 -2.36 10.35
N TYR A 223 -3.20 -3.20 11.07
CA TYR A 223 -2.63 -4.08 12.08
C TYR A 223 -3.23 -5.48 11.99
N ALA A 224 -2.36 -6.48 11.83
CA ALA A 224 -2.73 -7.91 11.86
C ALA A 224 -3.96 -8.26 11.01
N GLY A 225 -3.98 -7.81 9.75
CA GLY A 225 -5.05 -8.12 8.80
C GLY A 225 -6.28 -7.20 8.88
N THR A 226 -6.24 -6.11 9.66
CA THR A 226 -7.41 -5.25 9.89
C THR A 226 -7.04 -3.77 9.82
N THR A 227 -7.88 -2.95 9.16
CA THR A 227 -7.78 -1.49 9.25
C THR A 227 -8.24 -1.04 10.65
N VAL A 228 -7.35 -0.42 11.41
CA VAL A 228 -7.65 0.02 12.78
C VAL A 228 -7.96 1.51 12.87
N GLU A 229 -7.35 2.33 12.03
CA GLU A 229 -7.64 3.77 11.95
C GLU A 229 -7.38 4.29 10.54
N ASP A 230 -8.19 5.26 10.11
CA ASP A 230 -8.02 6.07 8.91
C ASP A 230 -8.08 7.53 9.35
N ALA A 231 -6.98 8.25 9.19
CA ALA A 231 -6.80 9.58 9.73
C ALA A 231 -6.08 10.50 8.73
N ALA A 232 -6.40 11.78 8.72
CA ALA A 232 -5.66 12.77 7.98
C ALA A 232 -4.24 12.92 8.56
N VAL A 233 -3.25 13.25 7.71
CA VAL A 233 -1.86 13.46 8.17
C VAL A 233 -1.77 14.48 9.29
N LYS A 234 -2.58 15.54 9.27
CA LYS A 234 -2.67 16.53 10.35
C LYS A 234 -2.97 15.94 11.74
N ASP A 235 -3.67 14.80 11.78
CA ASP A 235 -4.00 14.13 13.05
C ASP A 235 -2.77 13.46 13.69
N PHE A 236 -1.69 13.26 12.92
CA PHE A 236 -0.41 12.75 13.40
C PHE A 236 0.52 13.86 13.93
N GLU A 237 0.11 15.11 13.97
CA GLU A 237 0.88 16.19 14.61
C GLU A 237 0.93 16.03 16.13
N LYS A 238 -0.11 15.46 16.73
CA LYS A 238 -0.23 15.25 18.19
C LYS A 238 -0.82 13.87 18.48
N GLU A 239 -0.36 13.26 19.57
CA GLU A 239 -0.87 11.95 19.99
C GLU A 239 -2.36 11.97 20.32
N GLU A 240 -2.85 13.05 20.92
CA GLU A 240 -4.24 13.19 21.39
C GLU A 240 -5.25 13.19 20.24
N THR A 241 -4.83 13.61 19.05
CA THR A 241 -5.67 13.64 17.85
C THR A 241 -5.87 12.25 17.24
N LEU A 242 -4.96 11.31 17.50
CA LEU A 242 -5.11 9.92 17.09
C LEU A 242 -6.15 9.21 17.97
N ARG A 243 -6.85 8.24 17.39
CA ARG A 243 -8.03 7.59 18.01
C ARG A 243 -7.70 6.20 18.52
N HIS A 244 -6.96 5.40 17.70
CA HIS A 244 -6.64 4.02 18.05
C HIS A 244 -5.36 3.92 18.89
N PRO A 245 -5.32 3.11 19.98
CA PRO A 245 -4.12 2.93 20.80
C PRO A 245 -2.89 2.46 20.01
N TYR A 246 -3.06 1.67 18.95
CA TYR A 246 -1.94 1.26 18.09
C TYR A 246 -1.39 2.42 17.27
N SER A 247 -2.23 3.30 16.74
CA SER A 247 -1.78 4.52 16.03
C SER A 247 -0.97 5.44 16.95
N LYS A 248 -1.42 5.59 18.20
CA LYS A 248 -0.68 6.32 19.24
C LYS A 248 0.67 5.67 19.54
N ALA A 249 0.70 4.34 19.62
CA ALA A 249 1.95 3.61 19.85
C ALA A 249 2.91 3.74 18.67
N LEU A 250 2.42 3.72 17.42
CA LEU A 250 3.24 4.00 16.23
C LEU A 250 3.79 5.43 16.25
N TRP A 251 2.96 6.41 16.63
CA TRP A 251 3.38 7.81 16.75
C TRP A 251 4.49 7.99 17.79
N ARG A 252 4.36 7.38 18.97
CA ARG A 252 5.39 7.39 20.04
C ARG A 252 6.69 6.70 19.61
N ALA A 253 6.62 5.73 18.68
CA ALA A 253 7.78 5.02 18.18
C ALA A 253 8.61 5.85 17.18
N LEU A 254 8.10 6.99 16.69
CA LEU A 254 8.86 7.88 15.83
C LEU A 254 10.03 8.51 16.60
N PRO A 255 11.22 8.69 15.98
CA PRO A 255 12.39 9.27 16.63
C PRO A 255 12.11 10.62 17.29
N GLN A 256 11.38 11.51 16.61
CA GLN A 256 11.02 12.84 17.11
C GLN A 256 10.02 12.83 18.27
N ASN A 257 9.33 11.71 18.52
CA ASN A 257 8.27 11.58 19.53
C ASN A 257 8.70 10.74 20.75
N GLY A 258 9.99 10.59 20.96
CA GLY A 258 10.58 9.92 22.15
C GLY A 258 11.01 8.49 21.94
N PHE A 259 10.85 7.94 20.73
CA PHE A 259 11.34 6.61 20.31
C PHE A 259 10.93 5.48 21.27
N GLN A 260 9.66 5.46 21.66
CA GLN A 260 9.11 4.42 22.56
C GLN A 260 8.73 3.17 21.76
N PHE A 261 9.30 2.04 22.07
CA PHE A 261 8.96 0.82 21.38
C PHE A 261 7.60 0.26 21.86
N ILE A 262 6.91 -0.42 20.94
CA ILE A 262 5.63 -1.06 21.21
C ILE A 262 5.90 -2.46 21.80
N GLY A 263 5.60 -2.66 23.08
CA GLY A 263 5.82 -3.92 23.78
C GLY A 263 5.09 -5.11 23.14
N GLY A 264 5.65 -6.32 23.30
CA GLY A 264 5.09 -7.57 22.76
C GLY A 264 5.26 -7.72 21.24
N THR A 265 4.80 -8.84 20.71
CA THR A 265 4.82 -9.17 19.27
C THR A 265 3.42 -9.14 18.68
N GLN A 266 3.32 -8.88 17.36
CA GLN A 266 2.06 -9.04 16.65
C GLN A 266 1.64 -10.52 16.76
N PRO A 267 0.37 -10.82 17.15
CA PRO A 267 -0.11 -12.19 17.20
C PRO A 267 -0.02 -12.87 15.83
N TYR A 268 0.26 -14.16 15.84
CA TYR A 268 0.20 -14.95 14.62
C TYR A 268 -1.25 -15.05 14.13
N VAL A 269 -1.44 -15.11 12.82
CA VAL A 269 -2.78 -15.05 12.19
C VAL A 269 -3.76 -16.08 12.76
N LYS A 270 -3.30 -17.29 13.12
CA LYS A 270 -4.14 -18.34 13.73
C LYS A 270 -4.48 -18.08 15.20
N GLU A 271 -3.78 -17.18 15.85
CA GLU A 271 -3.92 -16.82 17.27
C GLU A 271 -4.59 -15.47 17.48
N LEU A 272 -5.06 -14.84 16.38
CA LEU A 272 -5.74 -13.56 16.44
C LEU A 272 -7.05 -13.69 17.22
N PRO A 273 -7.34 -12.76 18.15
CA PRO A 273 -8.62 -12.70 18.84
C PRO A 273 -9.77 -12.43 17.84
N GLU A 274 -10.98 -12.80 18.22
CA GLU A 274 -12.18 -12.51 17.43
C GLU A 274 -12.46 -11.01 17.31
N GLY A 275 -12.16 -10.26 18.38
CA GLY A 275 -12.31 -8.80 18.43
C GLY A 275 -11.08 -8.03 17.98
N CYS A 276 -10.70 -7.01 18.75
CA CYS A 276 -9.57 -6.15 18.40
C CYS A 276 -8.25 -6.93 18.32
N PRO A 277 -7.58 -6.97 17.16
CA PRO A 277 -6.32 -7.71 17.01
C PRO A 277 -5.18 -7.12 17.84
N PHE A 278 -5.27 -5.84 18.23
CA PHE A 278 -4.31 -5.19 19.13
C PHE A 278 -4.62 -5.42 20.61
N GLY A 279 -5.79 -5.96 20.95
CA GLY A 279 -6.23 -6.20 22.34
C GLY A 279 -5.15 -6.78 23.26
N PRO A 280 -4.43 -7.86 22.89
CA PRO A 280 -3.38 -8.47 23.73
C PRO A 280 -2.21 -7.54 24.11
N ARG A 281 -2.04 -6.44 23.38
CA ARG A 281 -0.96 -5.44 23.57
C ARG A 281 -1.48 -4.08 24.00
N CYS A 282 -2.80 -3.93 24.13
CA CYS A 282 -3.45 -2.66 24.39
C CYS A 282 -3.61 -2.43 25.89
N GLU A 283 -3.04 -1.36 26.42
CA GLU A 283 -3.17 -0.97 27.84
C GLU A 283 -4.63 -0.60 28.21
N LYS A 284 -5.46 -0.24 27.23
CA LYS A 284 -6.89 0.12 27.40
C LYS A 284 -7.82 -1.05 27.13
N CYS A 285 -7.32 -2.29 26.99
CA CYS A 285 -8.14 -3.43 26.64
C CYS A 285 -9.14 -3.78 27.76
N THR A 286 -10.42 -3.91 27.37
CA THR A 286 -11.49 -4.37 28.25
C THR A 286 -12.09 -5.67 27.71
N ALA A 287 -13.00 -6.30 28.47
CA ALA A 287 -13.70 -7.51 28.03
C ALA A 287 -14.50 -7.30 26.71
N GLU A 288 -15.02 -6.10 26.50
CA GLU A 288 -15.79 -5.73 25.32
C GLU A 288 -14.93 -5.71 24.04
N CYS A 289 -13.61 -5.47 24.15
CA CYS A 289 -12.68 -5.53 23.03
C CYS A 289 -12.54 -6.93 22.40
N LYS A 290 -13.07 -7.98 23.06
CA LYS A 290 -13.09 -9.35 22.52
C LYS A 290 -14.20 -9.57 21.48
N ASN A 291 -15.20 -8.68 21.45
CA ASN A 291 -16.29 -8.74 20.51
C ASN A 291 -15.92 -8.01 19.20
N ALA A 292 -16.67 -8.26 18.13
CA ALA A 292 -16.54 -7.53 16.87
C ALA A 292 -16.69 -6.01 17.11
N ILE A 293 -15.72 -5.24 16.57
CA ILE A 293 -15.69 -3.78 16.73
C ILE A 293 -16.01 -3.13 15.40
N PRO A 294 -17.12 -2.35 15.32
CA PRO A 294 -17.47 -1.69 14.08
C PRO A 294 -16.46 -0.60 13.71
N TYR A 295 -16.24 -0.44 12.41
CA TYR A 295 -15.48 0.67 11.84
C TYR A 295 -16.37 1.90 11.78
N ARG A 296 -16.10 2.91 12.59
CA ARG A 296 -16.98 4.06 12.81
C ARG A 296 -16.26 5.40 12.64
N GLU A 297 -17.00 6.44 12.35
CA GLU A 297 -16.49 7.81 12.28
C GLU A 297 -16.35 8.40 13.70
N VAL A 298 -15.19 9.00 13.95
CA VAL A 298 -14.87 9.73 15.18
C VAL A 298 -13.99 10.92 14.81
N ARG A 299 -14.42 12.16 15.11
CA ARG A 299 -13.63 13.40 14.89
C ARG A 299 -13.00 13.48 13.48
N ASP A 300 -13.82 13.43 12.43
CA ASP A 300 -13.41 13.50 11.02
C ASP A 300 -12.46 12.39 10.53
N GLY A 301 -12.28 11.33 11.30
CA GLY A 301 -11.55 10.12 10.90
C GLY A 301 -12.35 8.86 11.19
N ARG A 302 -11.89 7.72 10.73
CA ARG A 302 -12.56 6.43 10.94
C ARG A 302 -11.69 5.53 11.81
N VAL A 303 -12.30 4.79 12.72
CA VAL A 303 -11.56 3.97 13.69
C VAL A 303 -12.33 2.71 14.08
N ARG A 304 -11.60 1.63 14.28
CA ARG A 304 -12.10 0.35 14.81
C ARG A 304 -11.65 0.19 16.27
N CYS A 305 -12.22 1.01 17.14
CA CYS A 305 -11.92 1.01 18.58
C CYS A 305 -13.13 1.46 19.39
N ILE A 306 -13.52 0.71 20.43
CA ILE A 306 -14.63 1.08 21.32
C ILE A 306 -14.26 2.23 22.26
N HIS A 307 -12.98 2.39 22.59
CA HIS A 307 -12.45 3.43 23.47
C HIS A 307 -12.06 4.72 22.74
N ALA A 308 -12.29 4.79 21.43
CA ALA A 308 -12.05 6.02 20.67
C ALA A 308 -13.07 7.10 21.00
N VAL A 309 -12.58 8.30 21.29
CA VAL A 309 -13.35 9.50 21.66
C VAL A 309 -12.99 10.67 20.77
#